data_078e60586064c2d2817648272f5bf24d
#
_entry.id   078e60586064c2d2817648272f5bf24d
#
_cell.length_a   1.000
_cell.length_b   1.000
_cell.length_c   1.000
_cell.angle_alpha   90.00
_cell.angle_beta   90.00
_cell.angle_gamma   90.00
#
_symmetry.space_group_name_H-M   'P 1'
#
loop_
_entity.id
_entity.type
_entity.pdbx_description
1 polymer ?
#
loop_
_entity_poly.entity_id
_entity_poly.type
_entity_poly.pdbx_seq_one_letter_code
_entity_poly.pdbx_strand_id
1 'polypeptide(L)'
;TRILFNGLRALGVETLSPQGRLFVMARREVVLSAGAIHTPQILSLSGVGPAIDLQRLGIGVRVDSPDVGKHLQDHVQLRCVYRAQNVNTLNQLFHSKPEKALAIFRYALNRSGWLAQGALRAVAFADSQESHSRPDLQLFFSPFSTDQLGGPPHKFPGMSISVIPLRPKSRGQLTLSSADIDTPPRIYLPYLENAEDMSLALKGIDLARRIASQSALR
;
A
#
# COMPACT_ATOMS: atom_id res chain seq x y z
N THR A 1 -12.09 19.05 5.27
CA THR A 1 -10.85 19.58 5.88
C THR A 1 -10.76 19.30 7.37
N ARG A 2 -11.86 19.47 8.10
CA ARG A 2 -11.94 19.16 9.53
C ARG A 2 -13.37 18.85 9.98
N ILE A 3 -13.49 18.25 11.15
CA ILE A 3 -14.76 18.00 11.82
C ILE A 3 -15.14 19.26 12.62
N LEU A 4 -16.41 19.62 12.55
CA LEU A 4 -16.99 20.71 13.32
C LEU A 4 -17.52 20.16 14.64
N PHE A 5 -17.21 20.85 15.73
CA PHE A 5 -17.62 20.45 17.08
C PHE A 5 -18.35 21.57 17.84
N ASN A 6 -19.26 21.18 18.70
CA ASN A 6 -19.74 21.98 19.82
C ASN A 6 -19.40 21.24 21.12
N GLY A 7 -18.47 21.82 21.90
CA GLY A 7 -17.81 21.07 22.97
C GLY A 7 -17.16 19.79 22.43
N LEU A 8 -17.58 18.62 22.89
CA LEU A 8 -17.13 17.30 22.44
C LEU A 8 -18.07 16.63 21.42
N ARG A 9 -19.19 17.26 21.08
CA ARG A 9 -20.15 16.73 20.11
C ARG A 9 -19.78 17.12 18.70
N ALA A 10 -19.58 16.14 17.82
CA ALA A 10 -19.41 16.37 16.39
C ALA A 10 -20.74 16.85 15.77
N LEU A 11 -20.71 17.97 15.05
CA LEU A 11 -21.87 18.58 14.42
C LEU A 11 -21.91 18.38 12.91
N GLY A 12 -20.76 18.19 12.29
CA GLY A 12 -20.64 18.12 10.83
C GLY A 12 -19.19 18.21 10.40
N VAL A 13 -18.98 18.58 9.13
CA VAL A 13 -17.65 18.69 8.53
C VAL A 13 -17.51 19.99 7.76
N GLU A 14 -16.31 20.55 7.77
CA GLU A 14 -15.88 21.59 6.83
C GLU A 14 -15.21 20.91 5.64
N THR A 15 -15.63 21.26 4.43
CA THR A 15 -15.05 20.79 3.18
C THR A 15 -14.55 21.96 2.33
N LEU A 16 -13.61 21.70 1.44
CA LEU A 16 -13.19 22.63 0.40
C LEU A 16 -13.81 22.21 -0.93
N SER A 17 -14.33 23.18 -1.67
CA SER A 17 -14.81 23.01 -3.02
C SER A 17 -14.20 24.08 -3.92
N PRO A 18 -14.29 23.97 -5.25
CA PRO A 18 -13.87 25.04 -6.16
C PRO A 18 -14.56 26.40 -5.89
N GLN A 19 -15.74 26.35 -5.28
CA GLN A 19 -16.54 27.54 -4.91
C GLN A 19 -16.21 28.07 -3.51
N GLY A 20 -15.30 27.44 -2.78
CA GLY A 20 -14.89 27.83 -1.43
C GLY A 20 -15.23 26.81 -0.36
N ARG A 21 -15.24 27.27 0.88
CA ARG A 21 -15.54 26.41 2.05
C ARG A 21 -17.03 26.15 2.16
N LEU A 22 -17.36 24.87 2.39
CA LEU A 22 -18.71 24.42 2.66
C LEU A 22 -18.77 23.79 4.06
N PHE A 23 -19.88 24.01 4.76
CA PHE A 23 -20.18 23.41 6.06
C PHE A 23 -21.35 22.45 5.88
N VAL A 24 -21.10 21.15 6.08
CA VAL A 24 -22.11 20.10 5.96
C VAL A 24 -22.45 19.61 7.36
N MET A 25 -23.68 19.86 7.80
CA MET A 25 -24.14 19.49 9.15
C MET A 25 -24.64 18.05 9.18
N ALA A 26 -24.25 17.31 10.20
CA ALA A 26 -24.71 15.95 10.43
C ALA A 26 -25.97 15.92 11.30
N ARG A 27 -26.97 15.13 10.87
CA ARG A 27 -28.23 14.95 11.66
C ARG A 27 -28.05 13.98 12.82
N ARG A 28 -27.14 13.00 12.70
CA ARG A 28 -26.91 11.94 13.70
C ARG A 28 -25.45 11.87 14.11
N GLU A 29 -24.55 11.57 13.17
CA GLU A 29 -23.14 11.32 13.41
C GLU A 29 -22.27 11.72 12.21
N VAL A 30 -20.97 11.83 12.44
CA VAL A 30 -19.94 11.98 11.39
C VAL A 30 -19.13 10.70 11.35
N VAL A 31 -19.15 10.00 10.21
CA VAL A 31 -18.34 8.81 9.96
C VAL A 31 -17.08 9.21 9.20
N LEU A 32 -15.91 8.98 9.81
CA LEU A 32 -14.62 9.31 9.22
C LEU A 32 -13.94 8.04 8.69
N SER A 33 -13.91 7.89 7.36
CA SER A 33 -13.37 6.72 6.66
C SER A 33 -12.33 7.13 5.60
N ALA A 34 -11.43 8.06 5.95
CA ALA A 34 -10.48 8.65 5.01
C ALA A 34 -9.16 7.86 4.86
N GLY A 35 -9.11 6.63 5.37
CA GLY A 35 -7.94 5.75 5.33
C GLY A 35 -6.91 6.06 6.41
N ALA A 36 -5.84 5.25 6.43
CA ALA A 36 -4.82 5.26 7.49
C ALA A 36 -4.00 6.56 7.55
N ILE A 37 -3.97 7.33 6.48
CA ILE A 37 -3.21 8.59 6.37
C ILE A 37 -4.11 9.79 6.69
N HIS A 38 -5.22 9.93 5.96
CA HIS A 38 -6.04 11.14 6.10
C HIS A 38 -6.97 11.12 7.32
N THR A 39 -7.35 9.95 7.83
CA THR A 39 -8.16 9.89 9.06
C THR A 39 -7.45 10.53 10.25
N PRO A 40 -6.22 10.14 10.62
CA PRO A 40 -5.50 10.81 11.71
C PRO A 40 -5.14 12.27 11.40
N GLN A 41 -4.90 12.61 10.13
CA GLN A 41 -4.69 14.00 9.72
C GLN A 41 -5.92 14.86 10.00
N ILE A 42 -7.11 14.43 9.58
CA ILE A 42 -8.37 15.15 9.80
C ILE A 42 -8.71 15.23 11.28
N LEU A 43 -8.50 14.15 12.06
CA LEU A 43 -8.70 14.17 13.52
C LEU A 43 -7.81 15.23 14.17
N SER A 44 -6.52 15.23 13.84
CA SER A 44 -5.55 16.17 14.40
C SER A 44 -5.88 17.62 14.02
N LEU A 45 -6.23 17.89 12.76
CA LEU A 45 -6.69 19.22 12.31
C LEU A 45 -8.00 19.67 12.97
N SER A 46 -8.76 18.71 13.50
CA SER A 46 -10.00 18.96 14.25
C SER A 46 -9.78 19.14 15.76
N GLY A 47 -8.53 19.08 16.22
CA GLY A 47 -8.17 19.22 17.63
C GLY A 47 -8.23 17.90 18.42
N VAL A 48 -8.29 16.75 17.77
CA VAL A 48 -8.27 15.41 18.38
C VAL A 48 -6.95 14.74 18.06
N GLY A 49 -6.03 14.67 19.01
CA GLY A 49 -4.68 14.11 18.78
C GLY A 49 -3.74 14.43 19.93
N PRO A 50 -2.42 14.13 19.78
CA PRO A 50 -1.42 14.42 20.79
C PRO A 50 -1.36 15.92 21.11
N ALA A 51 -1.71 16.31 22.33
CA ALA A 51 -1.87 17.72 22.72
C ALA A 51 -0.63 18.57 22.42
N ILE A 52 0.57 18.05 22.71
CA ILE A 52 1.84 18.75 22.48
C ILE A 52 2.05 19.05 20.99
N ASP A 53 1.76 18.10 20.11
CA ASP A 53 1.95 18.26 18.67
C ASP A 53 0.93 19.25 18.10
N LEU A 54 -0.32 19.20 18.55
CA LEU A 54 -1.37 20.13 18.14
C LEU A 54 -1.04 21.58 18.58
N GLN A 55 -0.60 21.77 19.82
CA GLN A 55 -0.23 23.09 20.35
C GLN A 55 0.93 23.72 19.58
N ARG A 56 1.94 22.93 19.19
CA ARG A 56 3.06 23.42 18.36
C ARG A 56 2.62 23.99 17.03
N LEU A 57 1.52 23.49 16.50
CA LEU A 57 0.94 23.95 15.22
C LEU A 57 -0.14 25.03 15.39
N GLY A 58 -0.37 25.50 16.63
CA GLY A 58 -1.42 26.47 16.93
C GLY A 58 -2.84 25.89 16.83
N ILE A 59 -2.98 24.55 16.83
CA ILE A 59 -4.28 23.88 16.78
C ILE A 59 -4.84 23.75 18.21
N GLY A 60 -6.05 24.25 18.42
CA GLY A 60 -6.74 24.13 19.72
C GLY A 60 -7.04 22.68 20.07
N VAL A 61 -6.55 22.23 21.22
CA VAL A 61 -6.79 20.85 21.71
C VAL A 61 -8.22 20.71 22.19
N ARG A 62 -8.96 19.78 21.64
CA ARG A 62 -10.30 19.38 22.09
C ARG A 62 -10.25 18.11 22.92
N VAL A 63 -9.51 17.12 22.42
CA VAL A 63 -9.29 15.84 23.09
C VAL A 63 -7.82 15.50 22.93
N ASP A 64 -7.13 15.34 24.06
CA ASP A 64 -5.78 14.77 24.05
C ASP A 64 -5.88 13.27 23.80
N SER A 65 -5.44 12.85 22.63
CA SER A 65 -5.47 11.46 22.18
C SER A 65 -4.09 11.11 21.62
N PRO A 66 -3.17 10.63 22.48
CA PRO A 66 -1.76 10.46 22.14
C PRO A 66 -1.48 9.42 21.05
N ASP A 67 -2.44 8.49 20.81
CA ASP A 67 -2.29 7.43 19.82
C ASP A 67 -2.78 7.80 18.41
N VAL A 68 -3.41 8.95 18.25
CA VAL A 68 -3.79 9.43 16.91
C VAL A 68 -2.54 9.67 16.07
N GLY A 69 -2.44 8.98 14.94
CA GLY A 69 -1.28 8.99 14.05
C GLY A 69 -0.14 8.04 14.49
N LYS A 70 -0.30 7.29 15.58
CA LYS A 70 0.69 6.29 16.02
C LYS A 70 0.36 4.89 15.49
N HIS A 71 1.31 3.96 15.72
CA HIS A 71 1.17 2.53 15.42
C HIS A 71 0.86 2.23 13.96
N LEU A 72 1.29 3.10 13.04
CA LEU A 72 1.11 2.90 11.60
C LEU A 72 1.81 1.61 11.16
N GLN A 73 1.10 0.79 10.39
CA GLN A 73 1.58 -0.46 9.83
C GLN A 73 1.39 -0.44 8.32
N ASP A 74 2.34 -1.03 7.62
CA ASP A 74 2.23 -1.24 6.19
C ASP A 74 2.97 -2.51 5.78
N HIS A 75 2.59 -3.10 4.66
CA HIS A 75 3.27 -4.24 4.08
C HIS A 75 4.50 -3.79 3.28
N VAL A 76 5.68 -4.30 3.65
CA VAL A 76 6.86 -4.22 2.79
C VAL A 76 6.78 -5.32 1.73
N GLN A 77 6.97 -4.94 0.47
CA GLN A 77 7.05 -5.90 -0.64
C GLN A 77 8.48 -6.01 -1.15
N LEU A 78 9.07 -7.17 -0.98
CA LEU A 78 10.39 -7.52 -1.49
C LEU A 78 10.24 -8.26 -2.81
N ARG A 79 10.87 -7.76 -3.87
CA ARG A 79 10.70 -8.33 -5.21
C ARG A 79 11.97 -9.02 -5.67
N CYS A 80 11.85 -10.32 -5.93
CA CYS A 80 12.86 -11.12 -6.60
C CYS A 80 12.58 -11.11 -8.11
N VAL A 81 13.49 -10.55 -8.89
CA VAL A 81 13.37 -10.45 -10.36
C VAL A 81 14.22 -11.54 -11.00
N TYR A 82 13.65 -12.22 -11.98
CA TYR A 82 14.30 -13.27 -12.73
C TYR A 82 14.20 -12.98 -14.23
N ARG A 83 15.27 -13.31 -14.97
CA ARG A 83 15.24 -13.35 -16.42
C ARG A 83 14.64 -14.68 -16.86
N ALA A 84 13.58 -14.65 -17.65
CA ALA A 84 12.98 -15.85 -18.23
C ALA A 84 13.64 -16.19 -19.58
N GLN A 85 13.69 -17.48 -19.92
CA GLN A 85 14.23 -17.96 -21.19
C GLN A 85 13.16 -18.79 -21.92
N ASN A 86 13.15 -18.70 -23.25
CA ASN A 86 12.24 -19.46 -24.12
C ASN A 86 10.73 -19.26 -23.84
N VAL A 87 10.35 -18.16 -23.19
CA VAL A 87 8.96 -17.84 -22.91
C VAL A 87 8.69 -16.36 -23.19
N ASN A 88 7.48 -16.06 -23.61
CA ASN A 88 7.00 -14.69 -23.70
C ASN A 88 6.45 -14.23 -22.36
N THR A 89 6.80 -13.01 -21.98
CA THR A 89 6.33 -12.37 -20.76
C THR A 89 5.62 -11.05 -21.06
N LEU A 90 4.97 -10.45 -20.08
CA LEU A 90 4.34 -9.14 -20.26
C LEU A 90 5.35 -8.04 -20.62
N ASN A 91 6.63 -8.22 -20.31
CA ASN A 91 7.67 -7.25 -20.70
C ASN A 91 7.76 -7.09 -22.22
N GLN A 92 7.73 -8.20 -22.98
CA GLN A 92 7.79 -8.16 -24.45
C GLN A 92 6.53 -7.51 -25.01
N LEU A 93 5.37 -7.84 -24.48
CA LEU A 93 4.14 -7.18 -24.88
C LEU A 93 4.22 -5.65 -24.77
N PHE A 94 4.85 -5.13 -23.70
CA PHE A 94 5.02 -3.68 -23.52
C PHE A 94 5.94 -3.03 -24.56
N HIS A 95 6.93 -3.74 -25.06
CA HIS A 95 7.93 -3.21 -26.00
C HIS A 95 7.63 -3.49 -27.47
N SER A 96 6.74 -4.44 -27.79
CA SER A 96 6.41 -4.87 -29.15
C SER A 96 5.06 -4.31 -29.60
N LYS A 97 5.09 -3.42 -30.61
CA LYS A 97 3.86 -2.89 -31.22
C LYS A 97 2.97 -3.99 -31.84
N PRO A 98 3.52 -4.95 -32.63
CA PRO A 98 2.70 -6.02 -33.21
C PRO A 98 2.09 -6.93 -32.14
N GLU A 99 2.80 -7.25 -31.07
CA GLU A 99 2.24 -8.07 -29.98
C GLU A 99 1.13 -7.34 -29.23
N LYS A 100 1.27 -6.03 -29.01
CA LYS A 100 0.18 -5.21 -28.46
C LYS A 100 -1.06 -5.26 -29.35
N ALA A 101 -0.90 -5.05 -30.66
CA ALA A 101 -2.01 -5.08 -31.60
C ALA A 101 -2.71 -6.46 -31.61
N LEU A 102 -1.92 -7.54 -31.62
CA LEU A 102 -2.46 -8.89 -31.54
C LEU A 102 -3.19 -9.17 -30.22
N ALA A 103 -2.65 -8.69 -29.11
CA ALA A 103 -3.29 -8.84 -27.80
C ALA A 103 -4.62 -8.07 -27.73
N ILE A 104 -4.67 -6.85 -28.26
CA ILE A 104 -5.91 -6.05 -28.36
C ILE A 104 -6.93 -6.77 -29.25
N PHE A 105 -6.51 -7.27 -30.41
CA PHE A 105 -7.38 -7.98 -31.34
C PHE A 105 -7.99 -9.25 -30.71
N ARG A 106 -7.15 -10.08 -30.07
CA ARG A 106 -7.63 -11.28 -29.34
C ARG A 106 -8.61 -10.94 -28.23
N TYR A 107 -8.32 -9.87 -27.48
CA TYR A 107 -9.21 -9.44 -26.41
C TYR A 107 -10.54 -8.90 -26.95
N ALA A 108 -10.53 -8.15 -28.06
CA ALA A 108 -11.73 -7.63 -28.69
C ALA A 108 -12.64 -8.74 -29.20
N LEU A 109 -12.06 -9.79 -29.81
CA LEU A 109 -12.83 -10.90 -30.40
C LEU A 109 -13.41 -11.85 -29.35
N ASN A 110 -12.60 -12.32 -28.45
CA ASN A 110 -12.98 -13.45 -27.57
C ASN A 110 -12.64 -13.23 -26.08
N ARG A 111 -12.32 -12.01 -25.68
CA ARG A 111 -11.99 -11.65 -24.29
C ARG A 111 -10.89 -12.53 -23.67
N SER A 112 -9.91 -12.94 -24.47
CA SER A 112 -8.83 -13.84 -24.07
C SER A 112 -7.43 -13.22 -24.21
N GLY A 113 -6.41 -13.95 -23.73
CA GLY A 113 -5.02 -13.53 -23.82
C GLY A 113 -4.55 -12.64 -22.67
N TRP A 114 -3.44 -11.96 -22.89
CA TRP A 114 -2.76 -11.16 -21.86
C TRP A 114 -3.62 -10.05 -21.25
N LEU A 115 -4.50 -9.43 -22.04
CA LEU A 115 -5.37 -8.34 -21.58
C LEU A 115 -6.61 -8.81 -20.81
N ALA A 116 -6.93 -10.11 -20.89
CA ALA A 116 -8.05 -10.69 -20.12
C ALA A 116 -7.70 -10.95 -18.66
N GLN A 117 -6.45 -10.83 -18.27
CA GLN A 117 -5.96 -11.19 -16.94
C GLN A 117 -5.07 -10.08 -16.40
N GLY A 118 -5.06 -9.89 -15.09
CA GLY A 118 -4.14 -8.96 -14.43
C GLY A 118 -2.67 -9.39 -14.56
N ALA A 119 -1.74 -8.50 -14.29
CA ALA A 119 -0.31 -8.81 -14.27
C ALA A 119 0.06 -9.82 -13.17
N LEU A 120 -0.74 -9.89 -12.11
CA LEU A 120 -0.60 -10.87 -11.04
C LEU A 120 -1.27 -12.17 -11.45
N ARG A 121 -0.50 -13.27 -11.53
CA ARG A 121 -0.97 -14.57 -12.04
C ARG A 121 -1.27 -15.58 -10.96
N ALA A 122 -0.49 -15.56 -9.89
CA ALA A 122 -0.70 -16.45 -8.76
C ALA A 122 -0.39 -15.73 -7.45
N VAL A 123 -1.13 -16.10 -6.44
CA VAL A 123 -0.95 -15.67 -5.06
C VAL A 123 -0.84 -16.93 -4.21
N ALA A 124 0.15 -16.98 -3.34
CA ALA A 124 0.30 -18.04 -2.36
C ALA A 124 0.41 -17.43 -0.97
N PHE A 125 -0.16 -18.12 0.00
CA PHE A 125 0.05 -17.86 1.42
C PHE A 125 0.85 -19.03 1.98
N ALA A 126 1.97 -18.74 2.61
CA ALA A 126 2.92 -19.73 3.11
C ALA A 126 3.22 -19.49 4.58
N ASP A 127 3.63 -20.54 5.22
CA ASP A 127 4.17 -20.53 6.57
C ASP A 127 5.70 -20.57 6.50
N SER A 128 6.35 -19.65 7.20
CA SER A 128 7.82 -19.63 7.30
C SER A 128 8.38 -20.70 8.25
N GLN A 129 7.51 -21.34 9.04
CA GLN A 129 7.83 -22.39 10.00
C GLN A 129 6.72 -23.45 9.98
N GLU A 130 7.11 -24.73 9.88
CA GLU A 130 6.16 -25.86 9.80
C GLU A 130 5.19 -25.99 10.98
N SER A 131 5.40 -25.23 12.04
CA SER A 131 4.63 -25.30 13.29
C SER A 131 3.54 -24.21 13.42
N HIS A 132 3.42 -23.31 12.47
CA HIS A 132 2.41 -22.25 12.56
C HIS A 132 1.06 -22.71 12.01
N SER A 133 0.00 -22.46 12.75
CA SER A 133 -1.36 -22.72 12.29
C SER A 133 -1.90 -21.66 11.30
N ARG A 134 -1.13 -20.62 11.03
CA ARG A 134 -1.56 -19.46 10.26
C ARG A 134 -0.44 -18.90 9.40
N PRO A 135 -0.61 -18.82 8.08
CA PRO A 135 0.39 -18.28 7.17
C PRO A 135 0.89 -16.90 7.60
N ASP A 136 2.18 -16.67 7.49
CA ASP A 136 2.85 -15.41 7.85
C ASP A 136 3.51 -14.71 6.65
N LEU A 137 3.60 -15.39 5.49
CA LEU A 137 4.10 -14.90 4.23
C LEU A 137 3.02 -14.91 3.15
N GLN A 138 3.02 -13.89 2.31
CA GLN A 138 2.31 -13.86 1.04
C GLN A 138 3.31 -13.76 -0.10
N LEU A 139 3.11 -14.54 -1.15
CA LEU A 139 3.92 -14.50 -2.35
C LEU A 139 3.04 -14.16 -3.54
N PHE A 140 3.54 -13.27 -4.39
CA PHE A 140 2.93 -12.94 -5.67
C PHE A 140 3.82 -13.38 -6.81
N PHE A 141 3.28 -14.11 -7.77
CA PHE A 141 3.94 -14.41 -9.02
C PHE A 141 3.41 -13.51 -10.13
N SER A 142 4.34 -12.91 -10.87
CA SER A 142 4.00 -12.08 -12.03
C SER A 142 4.96 -12.38 -13.20
N PRO A 143 4.46 -12.69 -14.42
CA PRO A 143 5.27 -12.79 -15.63
C PRO A 143 5.63 -11.40 -16.15
N PHE A 144 6.11 -10.55 -15.27
CA PHE A 144 6.44 -9.16 -15.47
C PHE A 144 7.55 -8.74 -14.52
N SER A 145 8.46 -7.89 -14.99
CA SER A 145 9.52 -7.34 -14.15
C SER A 145 9.81 -5.88 -14.47
N THR A 146 10.11 -5.13 -13.42
CA THR A 146 10.49 -3.70 -13.47
C THR A 146 11.37 -3.40 -12.27
N ASP A 147 12.22 -2.37 -12.33
CA ASP A 147 13.02 -1.92 -11.19
C ASP A 147 12.17 -1.23 -10.12
N GLN A 148 11.17 -0.45 -10.55
CA GLN A 148 10.31 0.32 -9.66
C GLN A 148 8.84 0.04 -9.92
N LEU A 149 8.03 0.08 -8.87
CA LEU A 149 6.58 -0.02 -8.99
C LEU A 149 6.05 1.17 -9.81
N GLY A 150 5.29 0.88 -10.88
CA GLY A 150 4.81 1.90 -11.82
C GLY A 150 5.86 2.36 -12.86
N GLY A 151 7.11 1.87 -12.76
CA GLY A 151 8.14 2.12 -13.75
C GLY A 151 8.00 1.30 -15.03
N PRO A 152 8.81 1.61 -16.06
CA PRO A 152 8.78 0.85 -17.29
C PRO A 152 9.27 -0.59 -17.07
N PRO A 153 8.71 -1.55 -17.80
CA PRO A 153 9.18 -2.93 -17.75
C PRO A 153 10.60 -3.06 -18.32
N HIS A 154 11.34 -4.06 -17.82
CA HIS A 154 12.62 -4.43 -18.41
C HIS A 154 12.47 -4.82 -19.89
N LYS A 155 13.51 -4.56 -20.68
CA LYS A 155 13.55 -4.90 -22.10
C LYS A 155 13.74 -6.40 -22.36
N PHE A 156 14.13 -7.18 -21.36
CA PHE A 156 14.28 -8.63 -21.45
C PHE A 156 13.00 -9.34 -20.97
N PRO A 157 12.76 -10.59 -21.40
CA PRO A 157 11.73 -11.42 -20.80
C PRO A 157 11.97 -11.58 -19.30
N GLY A 158 11.04 -11.13 -18.50
CA GLY A 158 11.22 -11.13 -17.07
C GLY A 158 10.00 -11.60 -16.30
N MET A 159 10.24 -12.23 -15.18
CA MET A 159 9.23 -12.57 -14.18
C MET A 159 9.66 -12.08 -12.81
N SER A 160 8.72 -11.97 -11.91
CA SER A 160 9.00 -11.61 -10.51
C SER A 160 8.20 -12.47 -9.55
N ILE A 161 8.84 -12.80 -8.42
CA ILE A 161 8.20 -13.34 -7.24
C ILE A 161 8.36 -12.29 -6.14
N SER A 162 7.26 -11.75 -5.68
CA SER A 162 7.26 -10.78 -4.59
C SER A 162 6.91 -11.48 -3.28
N VAL A 163 7.61 -11.11 -2.24
CA VAL A 163 7.44 -11.63 -0.87
C VAL A 163 6.94 -10.52 0.02
N ILE A 164 5.94 -10.81 0.82
CA ILE A 164 5.31 -9.86 1.73
C ILE A 164 5.12 -10.53 3.10
N PRO A 165 5.83 -10.09 4.15
CA PRO A 165 5.48 -10.41 5.53
C PRO A 165 4.09 -9.89 5.87
N LEU A 166 3.18 -10.79 6.30
CA LEU A 166 1.75 -10.45 6.45
C LEU A 166 1.44 -9.66 7.73
N ARG A 167 2.24 -9.79 8.74
CA ARG A 167 1.99 -9.14 10.04
C ARG A 167 3.29 -8.55 10.60
N PRO A 168 3.75 -7.42 10.00
CA PRO A 168 4.96 -6.76 10.49
C PRO A 168 4.77 -6.30 11.93
N LYS A 169 5.82 -6.41 12.74
CA LYS A 169 5.89 -5.90 14.11
C LYS A 169 6.36 -4.46 14.18
N SER A 170 7.07 -4.00 13.16
CA SER A 170 7.45 -2.60 13.02
C SER A 170 6.24 -1.68 13.07
N ARG A 171 6.38 -0.57 13.80
CA ARG A 171 5.33 0.44 13.97
C ARG A 171 5.84 1.80 13.62
N GLY A 172 5.15 2.43 12.72
CA GLY A 172 5.41 3.79 12.29
C GLY A 172 4.50 4.81 12.93
N GLN A 173 4.60 6.01 12.44
CA GLN A 173 3.75 7.12 12.87
C GLN A 173 3.53 8.12 11.74
N LEU A 174 2.44 8.84 11.89
CA LEU A 174 2.08 9.99 11.09
C LEU A 174 1.99 11.21 12.01
N THR A 175 2.61 12.32 11.63
CA THR A 175 2.54 13.59 12.36
C THR A 175 2.22 14.74 11.41
N LEU A 176 1.43 15.70 11.86
CA LEU A 176 1.18 16.90 11.07
C LEU A 176 2.46 17.72 10.89
N SER A 177 2.62 18.31 9.72
CA SER A 177 3.67 19.29 9.42
C SER A 177 3.16 20.71 9.51
N SER A 178 1.85 20.92 9.39
CA SER A 178 1.17 22.23 9.36
C SER A 178 -0.28 22.08 9.81
N ALA A 179 -0.91 23.19 10.17
CA ALA A 179 -2.35 23.28 10.38
C ALA A 179 -3.16 23.36 9.06
N ASP A 180 -2.49 23.37 7.93
CA ASP A 180 -3.09 23.37 6.61
C ASP A 180 -3.28 21.95 6.09
N ILE A 181 -4.51 21.63 5.62
CA ILE A 181 -4.89 20.32 5.09
C ILE A 181 -4.11 19.95 3.81
N ASP A 182 -3.74 20.93 3.00
CA ASP A 182 -3.03 20.73 1.74
C ASP A 182 -1.54 20.44 1.95
N THR A 183 -1.04 20.66 3.17
CA THR A 183 0.33 20.27 3.53
C THR A 183 0.35 18.79 3.92
N PRO A 184 1.11 17.94 3.17
CA PRO A 184 1.22 16.52 3.49
C PRO A 184 1.77 16.27 4.91
N PRO A 185 1.22 15.31 5.65
CA PRO A 185 1.77 14.91 6.94
C PRO A 185 3.12 14.22 6.75
N ARG A 186 3.95 14.25 7.78
CA ARG A 186 5.17 13.44 7.84
C ARG A 186 4.81 12.00 8.20
N ILE A 187 5.23 11.07 7.35
CA ILE A 187 5.04 9.64 7.56
C ILE A 187 6.40 9.02 7.84
N TYR A 188 6.51 8.36 8.97
CA TYR A 188 7.67 7.54 9.31
C TYR A 188 7.24 6.08 9.40
N LEU A 189 7.85 5.24 8.57
CA LEU A 189 7.61 3.79 8.52
C LEU A 189 8.96 3.07 8.60
N PRO A 190 9.29 2.47 9.75
CA PRO A 190 10.56 1.77 9.96
C PRO A 190 10.48 0.35 9.38
N TYR A 191 10.44 0.24 8.03
CA TYR A 191 10.40 -1.07 7.38
C TYR A 191 11.62 -1.91 7.74
N LEU A 192 11.36 -3.15 8.21
CA LEU A 192 12.37 -4.15 8.55
C LEU A 192 13.36 -3.76 9.68
N GLU A 193 13.10 -2.71 10.44
CA GLU A 193 13.91 -2.36 11.61
C GLU A 193 13.73 -3.37 12.76
N ASN A 194 12.56 -4.00 12.85
CA ASN A 194 12.34 -5.09 13.80
C ASN A 194 13.05 -6.36 13.32
N ALA A 195 13.82 -7.00 14.19
CA ALA A 195 14.62 -8.19 13.86
C ALA A 195 13.77 -9.39 13.39
N GLU A 196 12.54 -9.53 13.92
CA GLU A 196 11.62 -10.59 13.49
C GLU A 196 11.10 -10.33 12.08
N ASP A 197 10.77 -9.07 11.74
CA ASP A 197 10.34 -8.68 10.39
C ASP A 197 11.46 -8.94 9.37
N MET A 198 12.70 -8.59 9.72
CA MET A 198 13.86 -8.84 8.89
C MET A 198 14.10 -10.35 8.70
N SER A 199 14.03 -11.13 9.77
CA SER A 199 14.19 -12.59 9.71
C SER A 199 13.12 -13.24 8.82
N LEU A 200 11.86 -12.83 8.97
CA LEU A 200 10.75 -13.32 8.18
C LEU A 200 10.90 -12.94 6.69
N ALA A 201 11.34 -11.72 6.41
CA ALA A 201 11.61 -11.26 5.06
C ALA A 201 12.70 -12.10 4.37
N LEU A 202 13.79 -12.43 5.06
CA LEU A 202 14.87 -13.28 4.55
C LEU A 202 14.38 -14.70 4.25
N LYS A 203 13.62 -15.32 5.16
CA LYS A 203 12.99 -16.63 4.93
C LYS A 203 12.08 -16.62 3.70
N GLY A 204 11.33 -15.55 3.51
CA GLY A 204 10.48 -15.36 2.34
C GLY A 204 11.27 -15.28 1.04
N ILE A 205 12.40 -14.56 1.02
CA ILE A 205 13.31 -14.49 -0.14
C ILE A 205 13.87 -15.88 -0.46
N ASP A 206 14.28 -16.64 0.54
CA ASP A 206 14.78 -18.01 0.34
C ASP A 206 13.69 -18.94 -0.21
N LEU A 207 12.46 -18.78 0.26
CA LEU A 207 11.31 -19.51 -0.29
C LEU A 207 11.07 -19.14 -1.76
N ALA A 208 11.10 -17.85 -2.11
CA ALA A 208 10.95 -17.38 -3.48
C ALA A 208 12.04 -17.96 -4.41
N ARG A 209 13.30 -18.02 -3.95
CA ARG A 209 14.41 -18.63 -4.68
C ARG A 209 14.22 -20.13 -4.87
N ARG A 210 13.75 -20.85 -3.85
CA ARG A 210 13.42 -22.29 -3.94
C ARG A 210 12.30 -22.53 -4.98
N ILE A 211 11.26 -21.68 -4.98
CA ILE A 211 10.18 -21.77 -5.99
C ILE A 211 10.76 -21.54 -7.39
N ALA A 212 11.53 -20.48 -7.59
CA ALA A 212 12.13 -20.17 -8.89
C ALA A 212 13.09 -21.24 -9.40
N SER A 213 13.68 -22.05 -8.51
CA SER A 213 14.60 -23.15 -8.86
C SER A 213 13.90 -24.46 -9.25
N GLN A 214 12.56 -24.53 -9.15
CA GLN A 214 11.84 -25.76 -9.51
C GLN A 214 11.84 -25.99 -11.04
N SER A 215 11.81 -27.26 -11.44
CA SER A 215 11.91 -27.65 -12.84
C SER A 215 10.86 -27.04 -13.76
N ALA A 216 9.66 -26.76 -13.22
CA ALA A 216 8.58 -26.12 -13.97
C ALA A 216 8.84 -24.61 -14.29
N LEU A 217 9.83 -23.98 -13.64
CA LEU A 217 10.20 -22.58 -13.83
C LEU A 217 11.62 -22.38 -14.37
N ARG A 218 12.34 -23.45 -14.71
CA ARG A 218 13.69 -23.47 -15.32
C ARG A 218 13.65 -23.34 -16.82
#